data_0f3200872501401a690920916c1789e6
#
_entry.id   0f3200872501401a690920916c1789e6
#
_cell.length_a   1.000
_cell.length_b   1.000
_cell.length_c   1.000
_cell.angle_alpha   90.00
_cell.angle_beta   90.00
_cell.angle_gamma   90.00
#
_symmetry.space_group_name_H-M   'P 1'
#
loop_
_entity.id
_entity.type
_entity.pdbx_description
1 polymer ?
#
loop_
_entity_poly.entity_id
_entity_poly.type
_entity_poly.pdbx_seq_one_letter_code
_entity_poly.pdbx_strand_id
1 'polypeptide(L)'
;MKVAAKIDASGETFLDQAEVRKAAIRLAPEVVRELTKLDDSKAAWSVIKNITLALVGVVPALMIWNIWTVLWAIAVVPFAAHGFAILSHEAVHYRLFSNRTLNEIIGRGCGLIIGVSMCTYRVVHRLHHNHLYERDLDPDLALMAGYPRGKFYLFKKLLIDFTGITAYKNYSYFMGRPAKNSETNKRVKPLDDTSPKLRRDAKQDRILVAVF
;
A
#
# COMPACT_ATOMS: atom_id res chain seq x y z
N MET A 1 10.03 9.35 -31.05
CA MET A 1 10.73 10.45 -30.35
C MET A 1 11.65 9.81 -29.32
N LYS A 2 12.99 10.00 -29.39
CA LYS A 2 13.91 9.44 -28.40
C LYS A 2 13.91 10.36 -27.18
N VAL A 3 13.54 9.83 -26.02
CA VAL A 3 13.66 10.56 -24.76
C VAL A 3 15.15 10.67 -24.43
N ALA A 4 15.64 11.88 -24.22
CA ALA A 4 17.05 12.10 -23.88
C ALA A 4 17.33 11.60 -22.47
N ALA A 5 18.29 10.70 -22.35
CA ALA A 5 18.75 10.23 -21.05
C ALA A 5 19.83 11.19 -20.54
N LYS A 6 19.73 11.65 -19.30
CA LYS A 6 20.77 12.40 -18.60
C LYS A 6 21.58 11.45 -17.72
N ILE A 7 22.89 11.65 -17.70
CA ILE A 7 23.83 10.89 -16.87
C ILE A 7 24.14 11.75 -15.64
N ASP A 8 24.02 11.20 -14.44
CA ASP A 8 24.40 11.90 -13.21
C ASP A 8 25.91 11.81 -12.92
N ALA A 9 26.34 12.44 -11.84
CA ALA A 9 27.73 12.44 -11.40
C ALA A 9 28.25 11.05 -10.98
N SER A 10 27.36 10.05 -10.82
CA SER A 10 27.71 8.65 -10.52
C SER A 10 27.75 7.76 -11.75
N GLY A 11 27.45 8.31 -12.96
CA GLY A 11 27.40 7.55 -14.21
C GLY A 11 26.10 6.79 -14.44
N GLU A 12 25.09 6.99 -13.60
CA GLU A 12 23.76 6.39 -13.78
C GLU A 12 22.90 7.21 -14.74
N THR A 13 22.19 6.49 -15.61
CA THR A 13 21.33 7.08 -16.64
C THR A 13 19.94 7.33 -16.09
N PHE A 14 19.51 8.60 -16.01
CA PHE A 14 18.13 8.95 -15.66
C PHE A 14 17.35 9.42 -16.88
N LEU A 15 16.09 9.03 -16.93
CA LEU A 15 15.14 9.69 -17.81
C LEU A 15 14.66 10.98 -17.13
N ASP A 16 14.76 12.10 -17.82
CA ASP A 16 14.19 13.36 -17.35
C ASP A 16 12.68 13.19 -17.20
N GLN A 17 12.18 13.24 -15.95
CA GLN A 17 10.76 13.05 -15.64
C GLN A 17 9.87 14.05 -16.37
N ALA A 18 10.36 15.27 -16.63
CA ALA A 18 9.63 16.27 -17.40
C ALA A 18 9.54 15.89 -18.89
N GLU A 19 10.57 15.27 -19.43
CA GLU A 19 10.56 14.77 -20.81
C GLU A 19 9.74 13.50 -20.97
N VAL A 20 9.79 12.59 -19.97
CA VAL A 20 8.93 11.39 -19.93
C VAL A 20 7.46 11.81 -19.89
N ARG A 21 7.10 12.80 -19.06
CA ARG A 21 5.73 13.35 -19.02
C ARG A 21 5.32 14.03 -20.33
N LYS A 22 6.25 14.68 -21.04
CA LYS A 22 5.98 15.30 -22.35
C LYS A 22 5.85 14.26 -23.47
N ALA A 23 6.61 13.18 -23.39
CA ALA A 23 6.59 12.08 -24.35
C ALA A 23 5.46 11.07 -24.07
N ALA A 24 4.78 11.14 -22.93
CA ALA A 24 3.64 10.29 -22.63
C ALA A 24 2.58 10.43 -23.70
N ILE A 25 2.24 9.32 -24.34
CA ILE A 25 1.12 9.26 -25.29
C ILE A 25 -0.14 9.62 -24.51
N ARG A 26 -0.70 10.80 -24.80
CA ARG A 26 -1.97 11.20 -24.21
C ARG A 26 -3.08 10.43 -24.93
N LEU A 27 -3.68 9.49 -24.21
CA LEU A 27 -4.87 8.81 -24.69
C LEU A 27 -6.03 9.81 -24.85
N ALA A 28 -6.87 9.59 -25.84
CA ALA A 28 -8.10 10.38 -25.99
C ALA A 28 -8.95 10.29 -24.70
N PRO A 29 -9.60 11.38 -24.26
CA PRO A 29 -10.40 11.39 -23.03
C PRO A 29 -11.47 10.30 -22.96
N GLU A 30 -12.04 9.93 -24.10
CA GLU A 30 -13.05 8.86 -24.24
C GLU A 30 -12.45 7.50 -23.88
N VAL A 31 -11.25 7.21 -24.38
CA VAL A 31 -10.52 5.97 -24.11
C VAL A 31 -10.14 5.90 -22.62
N VAL A 32 -9.68 7.02 -22.05
CA VAL A 32 -9.38 7.08 -20.62
C VAL A 32 -10.63 6.82 -19.79
N ARG A 33 -11.76 7.42 -20.16
CA ARG A 33 -13.04 7.23 -19.46
C ARG A 33 -13.50 5.78 -19.52
N GLU A 34 -13.37 5.13 -20.66
CA GLU A 34 -13.72 3.72 -20.83
C GLU A 34 -12.82 2.80 -20.01
N LEU A 35 -11.50 2.97 -20.12
CA LEU A 35 -10.51 2.18 -19.39
C LEU A 35 -10.58 2.38 -17.85
N THR A 36 -11.10 3.52 -17.40
CA THR A 36 -11.22 3.85 -15.98
C THR A 36 -12.63 3.65 -15.42
N LYS A 37 -13.56 3.06 -16.19
CA LYS A 37 -14.91 2.74 -15.72
C LYS A 37 -14.87 1.73 -14.56
N LEU A 38 -15.56 2.07 -13.48
CA LEU A 38 -15.69 1.19 -12.34
C LEU A 38 -16.80 0.16 -12.54
N ASP A 39 -16.57 -1.03 -12.01
CA ASP A 39 -17.55 -2.13 -12.00
C ASP A 39 -17.82 -2.53 -10.53
N ASP A 40 -18.88 -1.96 -9.97
CA ASP A 40 -19.24 -2.17 -8.57
C ASP A 40 -19.59 -3.64 -8.26
N SER A 41 -20.09 -4.39 -9.25
CA SER A 41 -20.40 -5.81 -9.08
C SER A 41 -19.12 -6.64 -8.90
N LYS A 42 -18.09 -6.36 -9.70
CA LYS A 42 -16.77 -7.00 -9.54
C LYS A 42 -16.11 -6.62 -8.23
N ALA A 43 -16.24 -5.37 -7.83
CA ALA A 43 -15.73 -4.89 -6.54
C ALA A 43 -16.42 -5.63 -5.38
N ALA A 44 -17.75 -5.68 -5.36
CA ALA A 44 -18.52 -6.40 -4.34
C ALA A 44 -18.17 -7.88 -4.30
N TRP A 45 -18.06 -8.53 -5.45
CA TRP A 45 -17.64 -9.93 -5.53
C TRP A 45 -16.23 -10.15 -4.99
N SER A 46 -15.29 -9.23 -5.24
CA SER A 46 -13.93 -9.31 -4.72
C SER A 46 -13.89 -9.15 -3.19
N VAL A 47 -14.71 -8.27 -2.63
CA VAL A 47 -14.87 -8.14 -1.17
C VAL A 47 -15.43 -9.42 -0.56
N ILE A 48 -16.53 -9.97 -1.13
CA ILE A 48 -17.16 -11.20 -0.66
C ILE A 48 -16.18 -12.38 -0.70
N LYS A 49 -15.49 -12.58 -1.82
CA LYS A 49 -14.46 -13.64 -1.94
C LYS A 49 -13.40 -13.53 -0.86
N ASN A 50 -12.94 -12.31 -0.58
CA ASN A 50 -11.88 -12.10 0.39
C ASN A 50 -12.34 -12.33 1.83
N ILE A 51 -13.56 -11.92 2.18
CA ILE A 51 -14.20 -12.24 3.46
C ILE A 51 -14.36 -13.76 3.60
N THR A 52 -14.86 -14.43 2.57
CA THR A 52 -15.01 -15.88 2.57
C THR A 52 -13.67 -16.58 2.80
N LEU A 53 -12.60 -16.14 2.11
CA LEU A 53 -11.26 -16.69 2.30
C LEU A 53 -10.75 -16.49 3.73
N ALA A 54 -11.00 -15.32 4.34
CA ALA A 54 -10.63 -15.07 5.73
C ALA A 54 -11.38 -16.01 6.69
N LEU A 55 -12.70 -16.19 6.49
CA LEU A 55 -13.51 -17.08 7.30
C LEU A 55 -13.07 -18.56 7.15
N VAL A 56 -12.81 -19.01 5.92
CA VAL A 56 -12.28 -20.35 5.64
C VAL A 56 -10.93 -20.58 6.31
N GLY A 57 -10.10 -19.54 6.42
CA GLY A 57 -8.82 -19.61 7.12
C GLY A 57 -8.98 -19.66 8.64
N VAL A 58 -9.84 -18.81 9.21
CA VAL A 58 -9.91 -18.60 10.68
C VAL A 58 -10.85 -19.57 11.37
N VAL A 59 -12.06 -19.81 10.82
CA VAL A 59 -13.13 -20.57 11.50
C VAL A 59 -12.70 -21.97 11.90
N PRO A 60 -12.01 -22.78 11.08
CA PRO A 60 -11.54 -24.11 11.48
C PRO A 60 -10.63 -24.07 12.72
N ALA A 61 -9.74 -23.08 12.81
CA ALA A 61 -8.86 -22.94 13.97
C ALA A 61 -9.60 -22.52 15.24
N LEU A 62 -10.67 -21.74 15.12
CA LEU A 62 -11.49 -21.34 16.25
C LEU A 62 -12.42 -22.45 16.74
N MET A 63 -12.95 -23.27 15.82
CA MET A 63 -13.89 -24.35 16.13
C MET A 63 -13.21 -25.63 16.62
N ILE A 64 -12.04 -25.94 16.05
CA ILE A 64 -11.32 -27.19 16.30
C ILE A 64 -9.85 -26.81 16.57
N TRP A 65 -9.54 -26.43 17.80
CA TRP A 65 -8.21 -26.01 18.20
C TRP A 65 -7.23 -27.18 18.22
N ASN A 66 -6.48 -27.38 17.12
CA ASN A 66 -5.39 -28.31 17.01
C ASN A 66 -4.30 -27.83 16.06
N ILE A 67 -3.15 -28.52 16.05
CA ILE A 67 -2.00 -28.11 15.25
C ILE A 67 -2.31 -27.97 13.76
N TRP A 68 -3.15 -28.83 13.18
CA TRP A 68 -3.45 -28.83 11.76
C TRP A 68 -4.31 -27.64 11.35
N THR A 69 -5.32 -27.30 12.15
CA THR A 69 -6.16 -26.12 11.89
C THR A 69 -5.41 -24.82 12.12
N VAL A 70 -4.47 -24.79 13.06
CA VAL A 70 -3.56 -23.64 13.24
C VAL A 70 -2.62 -23.48 12.05
N LEU A 71 -2.00 -24.57 11.58
CA LEU A 71 -1.15 -24.53 10.38
C LEU A 71 -1.95 -24.11 9.13
N TRP A 72 -3.18 -24.58 9.01
CA TRP A 72 -4.11 -24.13 7.97
C TRP A 72 -4.37 -22.62 8.04
N ALA A 73 -4.69 -22.10 9.22
CA ALA A 73 -4.90 -20.66 9.41
C ALA A 73 -3.64 -19.85 9.05
N ILE A 74 -2.47 -20.29 9.49
CA ILE A 74 -1.18 -19.67 9.14
C ILE A 74 -0.95 -19.67 7.62
N ALA A 75 -1.38 -20.70 6.93
CA ALA A 75 -1.23 -20.81 5.48
C ALA A 75 -2.23 -19.93 4.72
N VAL A 76 -3.49 -19.82 5.19
CA VAL A 76 -4.59 -19.20 4.43
C VAL A 76 -4.82 -17.73 4.77
N VAL A 77 -4.76 -17.36 6.07
CA VAL A 77 -5.07 -15.99 6.53
C VAL A 77 -4.18 -14.91 5.89
N PRO A 78 -2.88 -15.13 5.64
CA PRO A 78 -2.05 -14.13 4.98
C PRO A 78 -2.53 -13.76 3.58
N PHE A 79 -3.10 -14.70 2.82
CA PHE A 79 -3.68 -14.39 1.50
C PHE A 79 -4.90 -13.50 1.61
N ALA A 80 -5.78 -13.77 2.59
CA ALA A 80 -6.91 -12.90 2.86
C ALA A 80 -6.47 -11.51 3.34
N ALA A 81 -5.48 -11.43 4.22
CA ALA A 81 -4.91 -10.16 4.69
C ALA A 81 -4.32 -9.35 3.52
N HIS A 82 -3.58 -10.00 2.61
CA HIS A 82 -3.09 -9.36 1.40
C HIS A 82 -4.24 -8.86 0.50
N GLY A 83 -5.30 -9.66 0.32
CA GLY A 83 -6.48 -9.25 -0.42
C GLY A 83 -7.17 -8.03 0.19
N PHE A 84 -7.30 -7.94 1.52
CA PHE A 84 -7.82 -6.74 2.20
C PHE A 84 -6.90 -5.53 2.01
N ALA A 85 -5.58 -5.72 2.00
CA ALA A 85 -4.63 -4.65 1.70
C ALA A 85 -4.85 -4.08 0.29
N ILE A 86 -5.01 -4.95 -0.72
CA ILE A 86 -5.31 -4.54 -2.11
C ILE A 86 -6.66 -3.80 -2.18
N LEU A 87 -7.72 -4.33 -1.57
CA LEU A 87 -9.04 -3.68 -1.58
C LEU A 87 -8.99 -2.30 -0.92
N SER A 88 -8.28 -2.18 0.22
CA SER A 88 -8.05 -0.90 0.88
C SER A 88 -7.24 0.06 0.01
N HIS A 89 -6.23 -0.43 -0.72
CA HIS A 89 -5.43 0.33 -1.68
C HIS A 89 -6.29 0.90 -2.82
N GLU A 90 -7.16 0.09 -3.44
CA GLU A 90 -8.09 0.57 -4.47
C GLU A 90 -9.03 1.66 -3.91
N ALA A 91 -9.49 1.50 -2.67
CA ALA A 91 -10.30 2.52 -1.99
C ALA A 91 -9.51 3.82 -1.70
N VAL A 92 -8.21 3.73 -1.43
CA VAL A 92 -7.31 4.89 -1.30
C VAL A 92 -7.35 5.77 -2.54
N HIS A 93 -7.39 5.18 -3.72
CA HIS A 93 -7.52 5.86 -5.00
C HIS A 93 -8.97 6.22 -5.36
N TYR A 94 -9.95 5.91 -4.51
CA TYR A 94 -11.38 6.01 -4.82
C TYR A 94 -11.79 5.18 -6.04
N ARG A 95 -11.16 4.03 -6.22
CA ARG A 95 -11.36 3.15 -7.38
C ARG A 95 -12.01 1.81 -7.02
N LEU A 96 -12.31 1.55 -5.74
CA LEU A 96 -12.97 0.32 -5.32
C LEU A 96 -14.46 0.32 -5.70
N PHE A 97 -15.18 1.42 -5.37
CA PHE A 97 -16.61 1.58 -5.71
C PHE A 97 -16.88 2.94 -6.33
N SER A 98 -17.90 3.00 -7.20
CA SER A 98 -18.36 4.24 -7.83
C SER A 98 -19.01 5.18 -6.81
N ASN A 99 -19.74 4.64 -5.84
CA ASN A 99 -20.29 5.39 -4.72
C ASN A 99 -19.19 5.72 -3.71
N ARG A 100 -18.92 7.02 -3.51
CA ARG A 100 -17.88 7.53 -2.61
C ARG A 100 -18.03 7.07 -1.16
N THR A 101 -19.26 7.08 -0.64
CA THR A 101 -19.53 6.67 0.74
C THR A 101 -19.26 5.19 0.92
N LEU A 102 -19.72 4.36 -0.01
CA LEU A 102 -19.47 2.93 0.00
C LEU A 102 -17.96 2.62 -0.10
N ASN A 103 -17.26 3.33 -1.01
CA ASN A 103 -15.80 3.23 -1.14
C ASN A 103 -15.08 3.53 0.19
N GLU A 104 -15.49 4.59 0.90
CA GLU A 104 -14.88 4.94 2.20
C GLU A 104 -15.18 3.90 3.27
N ILE A 105 -16.44 3.44 3.38
CA ILE A 105 -16.83 2.48 4.42
C ILE A 105 -16.11 1.14 4.20
N ILE A 106 -16.18 0.60 3.01
CA ILE A 106 -15.60 -0.72 2.71
C ILE A 106 -14.06 -0.65 2.75
N GLY A 107 -13.46 0.40 2.18
CA GLY A 107 -12.01 0.56 2.19
C GLY A 107 -11.43 0.70 3.61
N ARG A 108 -12.07 1.47 4.49
CA ARG A 108 -11.69 1.58 5.91
C ARG A 108 -11.90 0.25 6.64
N GLY A 109 -13.01 -0.44 6.37
CA GLY A 109 -13.26 -1.77 6.93
C GLY A 109 -12.16 -2.77 6.55
N CYS A 110 -11.75 -2.80 5.28
CA CYS A 110 -10.65 -3.64 4.82
C CYS A 110 -9.33 -3.28 5.52
N GLY A 111 -9.02 -1.98 5.65
CA GLY A 111 -7.84 -1.51 6.37
C GLY A 111 -7.88 -1.89 7.86
N LEU A 112 -9.03 -1.73 8.51
CA LEU A 112 -9.23 -2.05 9.92
C LEU A 112 -8.97 -3.53 10.22
N ILE A 113 -9.48 -4.45 9.39
CA ILE A 113 -9.26 -5.90 9.54
C ILE A 113 -7.77 -6.26 9.58
N ILE A 114 -6.93 -5.54 8.84
CA ILE A 114 -5.48 -5.77 8.80
C ILE A 114 -4.68 -4.81 9.68
N GLY A 115 -5.34 -4.03 10.52
CA GLY A 115 -4.68 -3.08 11.43
C GLY A 115 -4.01 -1.89 10.74
N VAL A 116 -4.51 -1.48 9.56
CA VAL A 116 -3.96 -0.37 8.75
C VAL A 116 -4.97 0.77 8.64
N SER A 117 -4.55 1.99 8.93
CA SER A 117 -5.36 3.18 8.67
C SER A 117 -5.37 3.52 7.19
N MET A 118 -6.51 3.26 6.52
CA MET A 118 -6.69 3.60 5.10
C MET A 118 -6.47 5.09 4.83
N CYS A 119 -6.97 5.97 5.70
CA CYS A 119 -6.83 7.41 5.51
C CYS A 119 -5.39 7.88 5.69
N THR A 120 -4.62 7.29 6.61
CA THR A 120 -3.19 7.55 6.75
C THR A 120 -2.43 7.03 5.53
N TYR A 121 -2.75 5.81 5.10
CA TYR A 121 -2.14 5.21 3.92
C TYR A 121 -2.42 6.06 2.66
N ARG A 122 -3.63 6.61 2.51
CA ARG A 122 -3.97 7.53 1.41
C ARG A 122 -3.04 8.75 1.35
N VAL A 123 -2.67 9.30 2.50
CA VAL A 123 -1.73 10.42 2.57
C VAL A 123 -0.34 10.00 2.12
N VAL A 124 0.17 8.91 2.69
CA VAL A 124 1.50 8.36 2.38
C VAL A 124 1.60 7.97 0.91
N HIS A 125 0.61 7.25 0.41
CA HIS A 125 0.58 6.74 -0.95
C HIS A 125 0.43 7.86 -2.00
N ARG A 126 -0.26 8.94 -1.65
CA ARG A 126 -0.30 10.14 -2.49
C ARG A 126 1.07 10.80 -2.62
N LEU A 127 1.84 10.87 -1.53
CA LEU A 127 3.22 11.39 -1.58
C LEU A 127 4.09 10.52 -2.48
N HIS A 128 3.99 9.19 -2.35
CA HIS A 128 4.68 8.27 -3.25
C HIS A 128 4.35 8.57 -4.73
N HIS A 129 3.07 8.70 -5.09
CA HIS A 129 2.68 9.02 -6.47
C HIS A 129 3.14 10.40 -6.95
N ASN A 130 3.20 11.38 -6.07
CA ASN A 130 3.64 12.74 -6.41
C ASN A 130 5.17 12.85 -6.56
N HIS A 131 5.91 12.03 -5.83
CA HIS A 131 7.37 12.08 -5.72
C HIS A 131 8.05 10.75 -6.09
N LEU A 132 7.46 10.03 -7.04
CA LEU A 132 7.93 8.72 -7.47
C LEU A 132 9.42 8.74 -7.83
N TYR A 133 10.20 7.90 -7.15
CA TYR A 133 11.66 7.78 -7.27
C TYR A 133 12.47 9.01 -6.80
N GLU A 134 11.88 9.98 -6.13
CA GLU A 134 12.62 11.06 -5.49
C GLU A 134 13.16 10.60 -4.13
N ARG A 135 14.47 10.41 -4.00
CA ARG A 135 15.12 9.78 -2.84
C ARG A 135 14.74 10.36 -1.48
N ASP A 136 14.51 11.67 -1.39
CA ASP A 136 14.25 12.36 -0.14
C ASP A 136 12.75 12.57 0.15
N LEU A 137 11.89 12.41 -0.84
CA LEU A 137 10.47 12.74 -0.76
C LEU A 137 9.54 11.54 -0.92
N ASP A 138 9.99 10.50 -1.65
CA ASP A 138 9.22 9.27 -1.83
C ASP A 138 9.29 8.41 -0.57
N PRO A 139 8.19 8.25 0.18
CA PRO A 139 8.19 7.47 1.41
C PRO A 139 8.44 5.97 1.19
N ASP A 140 8.11 5.43 0.01
CA ASP A 140 8.29 4.01 -0.29
C ASP A 140 9.76 3.68 -0.57
N LEU A 141 10.52 4.60 -1.15
CA LEU A 141 11.97 4.43 -1.33
C LEU A 141 12.69 4.30 0.02
N ALA A 142 12.22 5.00 1.06
CA ALA A 142 12.80 4.87 2.39
C ALA A 142 12.66 3.44 2.95
N LEU A 143 11.62 2.70 2.57
CA LEU A 143 11.43 1.29 2.94
C LEU A 143 12.28 0.34 2.09
N MET A 144 12.53 0.70 0.82
CA MET A 144 13.25 -0.11 -0.16
C MET A 144 14.74 0.20 -0.24
N ALA A 145 15.22 1.19 0.51
CA ALA A 145 16.62 1.61 0.46
C ALA A 145 17.61 0.44 0.62
N GLY A 146 18.55 0.37 -0.32
CA GLY A 146 19.61 -0.63 -0.33
C GLY A 146 19.28 -1.95 -1.06
N TYR A 147 18.23 -2.01 -1.87
CA TYR A 147 18.01 -3.12 -2.81
C TYR A 147 18.59 -2.79 -4.21
N PRO A 148 19.07 -3.81 -4.95
CA PRO A 148 19.17 -5.24 -4.66
C PRO A 148 20.42 -5.61 -3.84
N ARG A 149 20.29 -6.53 -2.87
CA ARG A 149 21.37 -6.99 -1.96
C ARG A 149 21.74 -8.47 -2.12
N GLY A 150 21.40 -9.09 -3.22
CA GLY A 150 21.72 -10.48 -3.53
C GLY A 150 20.84 -11.53 -2.81
N LYS A 151 20.94 -12.79 -3.26
CA LYS A 151 20.05 -13.89 -2.87
C LYS A 151 20.14 -14.26 -1.38
N PHE A 152 21.34 -14.23 -0.81
CA PHE A 152 21.53 -14.55 0.62
C PHE A 152 20.85 -13.54 1.55
N TYR A 153 20.95 -12.24 1.21
CA TYR A 153 20.25 -11.21 1.95
C TYR A 153 18.73 -11.39 1.87
N LEU A 154 18.19 -11.70 0.67
CA LEU A 154 16.77 -11.96 0.48
C LEU A 154 16.30 -13.13 1.36
N PHE A 155 17.03 -14.26 1.34
CA PHE A 155 16.72 -15.42 2.17
C PHE A 155 16.71 -15.08 3.66
N LYS A 156 17.77 -14.40 4.14
CA LYS A 156 17.84 -13.94 5.53
C LYS A 156 16.67 -13.00 5.89
N LYS A 157 16.33 -12.08 4.99
CA LYS A 157 15.21 -11.16 5.18
C LYS A 157 13.88 -11.91 5.28
N LEU A 158 13.62 -12.86 4.40
CA LEU A 158 12.41 -13.67 4.45
C LEU A 158 12.29 -14.44 5.75
N LEU A 159 13.38 -15.03 6.26
CA LEU A 159 13.39 -15.71 7.57
C LEU A 159 13.05 -14.73 8.71
N ILE A 160 13.64 -13.53 8.70
CA ILE A 160 13.36 -12.52 9.73
C ILE A 160 11.91 -12.02 9.62
N ASP A 161 11.43 -11.76 8.41
CA ASP A 161 10.04 -11.31 8.18
C ASP A 161 9.04 -12.37 8.64
N PHE A 162 9.35 -13.66 8.42
CA PHE A 162 8.52 -14.78 8.88
C PHE A 162 8.38 -14.83 10.42
N THR A 163 9.36 -14.34 11.17
CA THR A 163 9.25 -14.22 12.64
C THR A 163 8.33 -13.10 13.10
N GLY A 164 7.88 -12.21 12.21
CA GLY A 164 7.07 -11.03 12.54
C GLY A 164 7.82 -9.87 13.19
N ILE A 165 9.12 -9.99 13.48
CA ILE A 165 9.93 -8.94 14.16
C ILE A 165 9.93 -7.63 13.34
N THR A 166 9.90 -7.73 12.02
CA THR A 166 9.87 -6.57 11.13
C THR A 166 8.50 -5.94 10.96
N ALA A 167 7.43 -6.63 11.35
CA ALA A 167 6.05 -6.16 11.22
C ALA A 167 5.84 -4.79 11.87
N TYR A 168 6.45 -4.54 13.05
CA TYR A 168 6.35 -3.26 13.73
C TYR A 168 6.80 -2.06 12.87
N LYS A 169 7.86 -2.21 12.07
CA LYS A 169 8.34 -1.14 11.18
C LYS A 169 7.31 -0.84 10.09
N ASN A 170 6.77 -1.88 9.45
CA ASN A 170 5.78 -1.76 8.39
C ASN A 170 4.47 -1.15 8.92
N TYR A 171 3.94 -1.66 10.04
CA TYR A 171 2.76 -1.09 10.67
C TYR A 171 2.96 0.35 11.11
N SER A 172 4.12 0.69 11.68
CA SER A 172 4.46 2.08 12.05
C SER A 172 4.37 3.02 10.85
N TYR A 173 4.85 2.59 9.69
CA TYR A 173 4.78 3.34 8.44
C TYR A 173 3.32 3.57 7.99
N PHE A 174 2.51 2.52 7.92
CA PHE A 174 1.09 2.61 7.57
C PHE A 174 0.26 3.40 8.60
N MET A 175 0.75 3.54 9.83
CA MET A 175 0.16 4.41 10.85
C MET A 175 0.72 5.84 10.82
N GLY A 176 1.47 6.21 9.80
CA GLY A 176 1.92 7.57 9.53
C GLY A 176 3.16 8.00 10.31
N ARG A 177 3.96 7.08 10.85
CA ARG A 177 5.28 7.42 11.38
C ARG A 177 6.23 7.74 10.23
N PRO A 178 7.10 8.76 10.40
CA PRO A 178 8.05 9.11 9.36
C PRO A 178 8.94 7.93 8.99
N ALA A 179 8.96 7.58 7.70
CA ALA A 179 9.95 6.67 7.18
C ALA A 179 11.34 7.33 7.23
N LYS A 180 12.36 6.58 7.65
CA LYS A 180 13.75 7.05 7.67
C LYS A 180 14.45 6.49 6.45
N ASN A 181 14.89 7.38 5.55
CA ASN A 181 15.75 6.98 4.46
C ASN A 181 17.10 6.51 5.04
N SER A 182 17.47 5.25 4.77
CA SER A 182 18.69 4.64 5.30
C SER A 182 19.97 5.20 4.66
N GLU A 183 19.86 5.79 3.47
CA GLU A 183 21.02 6.35 2.75
C GLU A 183 21.26 7.80 3.14
N THR A 184 20.22 8.65 3.16
CA THR A 184 20.33 10.07 3.44
C THR A 184 20.13 10.43 4.91
N ASN A 185 19.67 9.48 5.73
CA ASN A 185 19.32 9.65 7.14
C ASN A 185 18.19 10.69 7.38
N LYS A 186 17.56 11.19 6.33
CA LYS A 186 16.45 12.13 6.40
C LYS A 186 15.15 11.41 6.71
N ARG A 187 14.26 12.08 7.42
CA ARG A 187 12.91 11.59 7.71
C ARG A 187 11.93 12.20 6.72
N VAL A 188 11.27 11.35 5.96
CA VAL A 188 10.14 11.75 5.12
C VAL A 188 8.90 11.89 6.02
N LYS A 189 8.33 13.08 6.11
CA LYS A 189 7.13 13.35 6.91
C LYS A 189 5.90 13.30 6.01
N PRO A 190 5.15 12.20 5.98
CA PRO A 190 4.08 12.03 5.01
C PRO A 190 2.88 12.97 5.22
N LEU A 191 2.77 13.61 6.38
CA LEU A 191 1.60 14.43 6.72
C LEU A 191 1.79 15.95 6.51
N ASP A 192 2.99 16.41 6.16
CA ASP A 192 3.26 17.84 6.08
C ASP A 192 2.66 18.51 4.83
N ASP A 193 2.51 17.76 3.73
CA ASP A 193 1.99 18.25 2.44
C ASP A 193 0.55 17.76 2.14
N THR A 194 -0.34 17.88 3.13
CA THR A 194 -1.72 17.43 2.97
C THR A 194 -2.75 18.44 3.45
N SER A 195 -3.95 18.38 2.86
CA SER A 195 -5.06 19.24 3.28
C SER A 195 -5.47 19.01 4.74
N PRO A 196 -5.98 20.04 5.44
CA PRO A 196 -6.47 19.89 6.82
C PRO A 196 -7.53 18.81 6.99
N LYS A 197 -8.38 18.60 5.96
CA LYS A 197 -9.41 17.54 5.96
C LYS A 197 -8.75 16.16 5.99
N LEU A 198 -7.81 15.88 5.09
CA LEU A 198 -7.12 14.58 5.04
C LEU A 198 -6.36 14.29 6.33
N ARG A 199 -5.75 15.30 6.96
CA ARG A 199 -5.09 15.13 8.27
C ARG A 199 -6.07 14.74 9.37
N ARG A 200 -7.27 15.35 9.42
CA ARG A 200 -8.32 14.99 10.38
C ARG A 200 -8.81 13.57 10.16
N ASP A 201 -9.11 13.23 8.91
CA ASP A 201 -9.57 11.88 8.53
C ASP A 201 -8.51 10.83 8.91
N ALA A 202 -7.22 11.09 8.63
CA ALA A 202 -6.12 10.21 9.01
C ALA A 202 -5.99 10.06 10.54
N LYS A 203 -6.17 11.14 11.31
CA LYS A 203 -6.12 11.09 12.78
C LYS A 203 -7.26 10.25 13.34
N GLN A 204 -8.49 10.48 12.87
CA GLN A 204 -9.68 9.75 13.33
C GLN A 204 -9.58 8.26 12.99
N ASP A 205 -9.17 7.94 11.77
CA ASP A 205 -9.03 6.58 11.29
C ASP A 205 -7.93 5.80 12.05
N ARG A 206 -6.82 6.46 12.42
CA ARG A 206 -5.78 5.85 13.27
C ARG A 206 -6.28 5.55 14.68
N ILE A 207 -7.10 6.41 15.25
CA ILE A 207 -7.71 6.15 16.56
C ILE A 207 -8.62 4.94 16.46
N LEU A 208 -9.44 4.85 15.41
CA LEU A 208 -10.31 3.70 15.17
C LEU A 208 -9.51 2.40 15.10
N VAL A 209 -8.42 2.38 14.32
CA VAL A 209 -7.54 1.20 14.19
C VAL A 209 -6.83 0.85 15.51
N ALA A 210 -6.51 1.85 16.35
CA ALA A 210 -5.84 1.60 17.63
C ALA A 210 -6.79 1.07 18.72
N VAL A 211 -8.09 1.28 18.58
CA VAL A 211 -9.11 0.84 19.55
C VAL A 211 -9.70 -0.52 19.17
N PHE A 212 -9.72 -0.86 17.89
CA PHE A 212 -10.19 -2.14 17.36
C PHE A 212 -9.21 -3.27 17.60
#